data_aa2e01b3acac71a1cf1e02e929cec223
#
_entry.id   aa2e01b3acac71a1cf1e02e929cec223
#
_cell.length_a   1.000
_cell.length_b   1.000
_cell.length_c   1.000
_cell.angle_alpha   90.00
_cell.angle_beta   90.00
_cell.angle_gamma   90.00
#
_symmetry.space_group_name_H-M   'P 1'
#
loop_
_entity.id
_entity.type
_entity.pdbx_description
1 polymer ?
#
loop_
_entity_poly.entity_id
_entity_poly.type
_entity_poly.pdbx_seq_one_letter_code
_entity_poly.pdbx_strand_id
1 'polypeptide(L)'
;MIGKTTESFEKLFFKLPTQIQKRARRCLFMWSLNPAHPSLMFKKPFSGKPFWTIRIIQGYRAIGFVKDSVLYWFWIGNHDDYERLLSEL
;
A
#
# COMPACT_ATOMS: atom_id res chain seq x y z
N MET A 1 7.24 7.41 9.77
CA MET A 1 7.51 5.95 9.71
C MET A 1 8.42 5.61 8.55
N ILE A 2 9.20 4.55 8.70
CA ILE A 2 10.08 4.08 7.63
C ILE A 2 9.33 3.03 6.82
N GLY A 3 9.29 3.23 5.51
CA GLY A 3 8.70 2.27 4.58
C GLY A 3 9.69 1.92 3.48
N LYS A 4 9.61 0.69 3.00
CA LYS A 4 10.40 0.20 1.88
C LYS A 4 9.48 -0.52 0.92
N THR A 5 9.88 -0.62 -0.34
CA THR A 5 9.15 -1.40 -1.33
C THR A 5 9.91 -2.70 -1.61
N THR A 6 9.15 -3.75 -1.90
CA THR A 6 9.74 -5.03 -2.28
C THR A 6 9.81 -5.14 -3.80
N GLU A 7 10.56 -6.13 -4.29
CA GLU A 7 10.63 -6.40 -5.73
C GLU A 7 9.24 -6.71 -6.30
N SER A 8 8.42 -7.48 -5.57
CA SER A 8 7.08 -7.80 -6.03
C SER A 8 6.20 -6.54 -6.16
N PHE A 9 6.34 -5.59 -5.22
CA PHE A 9 5.64 -4.31 -5.31
C PHE A 9 6.06 -3.57 -6.58
N GLU A 10 7.36 -3.47 -6.83
CA GLU A 10 7.88 -2.71 -7.97
C GLU A 10 7.45 -3.29 -9.30
N LYS A 11 7.40 -4.61 -9.42
CA LYS A 11 6.88 -5.26 -10.64
C LYS A 11 5.43 -4.88 -10.90
N LEU A 12 4.59 -4.89 -9.87
CA LEU A 12 3.20 -4.49 -10.00
C LEU A 12 3.07 -2.99 -10.27
N PHE A 13 3.88 -2.18 -9.59
CA PHE A 13 3.86 -0.73 -9.72
C PHE A 13 4.10 -0.30 -11.16
N PHE A 14 5.12 -0.87 -11.82
CA PHE A 14 5.46 -0.46 -13.18
C PHE A 14 4.46 -0.93 -14.25
N LYS A 15 3.53 -1.82 -13.89
CA LYS A 15 2.42 -2.21 -14.77
C LYS A 15 1.23 -1.27 -14.69
N LEU A 16 1.21 -0.36 -13.71
CA LEU A 16 0.11 0.58 -13.53
C LEU A 16 0.17 1.70 -14.56
N PRO A 17 -0.98 2.33 -14.88
CA PRO A 17 -0.96 3.55 -15.69
C PRO A 17 -0.06 4.62 -15.05
N THR A 18 0.60 5.41 -15.89
CA THR A 18 1.56 6.42 -15.42
C THR A 18 0.96 7.37 -14.39
N GLN A 19 -0.29 7.77 -14.57
CA GLN A 19 -0.98 8.66 -13.63
C GLN A 19 -1.12 8.03 -12.25
N ILE A 20 -1.42 6.73 -12.22
CA ILE A 20 -1.55 6.00 -10.96
C ILE A 20 -0.18 5.84 -10.31
N GLN A 21 0.88 5.60 -11.09
CA GLN A 21 2.24 5.54 -10.57
C GLN A 21 2.63 6.85 -9.87
N LYS A 22 2.33 7.99 -10.50
CA LYS A 22 2.62 9.30 -9.90
C LYS A 22 1.86 9.48 -8.59
N ARG A 23 0.60 9.10 -8.57
CA ARG A 23 -0.22 9.20 -7.36
C ARG A 23 0.30 8.30 -6.26
N ALA A 24 0.72 7.09 -6.61
CA ALA A 24 1.27 6.14 -5.66
C ALA A 24 2.55 6.66 -5.01
N ARG A 25 3.47 7.24 -5.79
CA ARG A 25 4.68 7.84 -5.25
C ARG A 25 4.36 8.93 -4.25
N ARG A 26 3.41 9.80 -4.59
CA ARG A 26 2.98 10.89 -3.70
C ARG A 26 2.39 10.33 -2.41
N CYS A 27 1.55 9.33 -2.50
CA CYS A 27 0.91 8.72 -1.33
C CYS A 27 1.94 8.07 -0.41
N LEU A 28 2.90 7.33 -0.96
CA LEU A 28 3.93 6.70 -0.16
C LEU A 28 4.83 7.73 0.51
N PHE A 29 5.15 8.82 -0.18
CA PHE A 29 5.91 9.91 0.40
C PHE A 29 5.14 10.58 1.53
N MET A 30 3.88 10.91 1.29
CA MET A 30 3.00 11.51 2.31
C MET A 30 2.88 10.59 3.52
N TRP A 31 2.72 9.30 3.30
CA TRP A 31 2.64 8.31 4.38
C TRP A 31 3.91 8.32 5.24
N SER A 32 5.08 8.44 4.62
CA SER A 32 6.35 8.48 5.37
C SER A 32 6.44 9.68 6.31
N LEU A 33 5.81 10.80 5.92
CA LEU A 33 5.81 12.02 6.71
C LEU A 33 4.66 12.04 7.73
N ASN A 34 3.49 11.57 7.35
CA ASN A 34 2.30 11.61 8.19
C ASN A 34 1.39 10.42 7.91
N PRO A 35 1.67 9.25 8.53
CA PRO A 35 0.85 8.06 8.31
C PRO A 35 -0.63 8.24 8.66
N ALA A 36 -0.93 9.18 9.54
CA ALA A 36 -2.30 9.43 9.99
C ALA A 36 -3.09 10.36 9.07
N HIS A 37 -2.49 10.78 7.95
CA HIS A 37 -3.19 11.69 7.01
C HIS A 37 -4.50 11.03 6.55
N PRO A 38 -5.67 11.71 6.69
CA PRO A 38 -6.97 11.09 6.44
C PRO A 38 -7.15 10.51 5.05
N SER A 39 -6.57 11.14 4.02
CA SER A 39 -6.73 10.69 2.64
C SER A 39 -6.09 9.33 2.37
N LEU A 40 -5.14 8.90 3.20
CA LEU A 40 -4.45 7.62 3.04
C LEU A 40 -5.27 6.43 3.54
N MET A 41 -6.18 6.67 4.48
CA MET A 41 -6.97 5.61 5.10
C MET A 41 -6.08 4.43 5.55
N PHE A 42 -4.95 4.78 6.20
CA PHE A 42 -3.98 3.80 6.68
C PHE A 42 -4.59 2.97 7.80
N LYS A 43 -4.72 1.66 7.59
CA LYS A 43 -5.42 0.79 8.54
C LYS A 43 -4.97 -0.66 8.43
N LYS A 44 -5.25 -1.43 9.49
CA LYS A 44 -5.05 -2.88 9.50
C LYS A 44 -6.37 -3.55 9.11
N PRO A 45 -6.43 -4.28 8.00
CA PRO A 45 -7.64 -4.98 7.60
C PRO A 45 -7.95 -6.19 8.48
N PHE A 46 -6.93 -6.75 9.15
CA PHE A 46 -7.09 -7.92 10.01
C PHE A 46 -6.49 -7.69 11.38
N SER A 47 -7.26 -7.94 12.42
CA SER A 47 -6.75 -7.93 13.79
C SER A 47 -5.76 -9.08 13.98
N GLY A 48 -4.63 -8.80 14.66
CA GLY A 48 -3.64 -9.83 14.98
C GLY A 48 -2.71 -10.23 13.85
N LYS A 49 -2.83 -9.62 12.67
CA LYS A 49 -1.92 -9.85 11.54
C LYS A 49 -1.12 -8.58 11.25
N PRO A 50 0.11 -8.71 10.74
CA PRO A 50 1.00 -7.55 10.54
C PRO A 50 0.73 -6.76 9.26
N PHE A 51 -0.41 -6.96 8.61
CA PHE A 51 -0.72 -6.31 7.34
C PHE A 51 -1.36 -4.95 7.54
N TRP A 52 -0.95 -3.98 6.69
CA TRP A 52 -1.49 -2.64 6.64
C TRP A 52 -1.83 -2.26 5.22
N THR A 53 -2.84 -1.43 5.05
CA THR A 53 -3.27 -0.98 3.73
C THR A 53 -3.35 0.53 3.67
N ILE A 54 -3.11 1.10 2.48
CA ILE A 54 -3.39 2.51 2.21
C ILE A 54 -4.18 2.65 0.92
N ARG A 55 -4.94 3.73 0.86
CA ARG A 55 -5.65 4.15 -0.36
C ARG A 55 -4.70 5.02 -1.19
N ILE A 56 -4.47 4.63 -2.44
CA ILE A 56 -3.67 5.43 -3.38
C ILE A 56 -4.56 6.50 -4.01
N ILE A 57 -5.68 6.05 -4.57
CA ILE A 57 -6.74 6.87 -5.14
C ILE A 57 -7.97 5.98 -5.16
N GLN A 58 -9.15 6.52 -5.44
CA GLN A 58 -10.34 5.70 -5.57
C GLN A 58 -10.09 4.58 -6.58
N GLY A 59 -10.31 3.35 -6.15
CA GLY A 59 -10.12 2.17 -7.00
C GLY A 59 -8.73 1.56 -6.96
N TYR A 60 -7.77 2.12 -6.19
CA TYR A 60 -6.41 1.56 -6.07
C TYR A 60 -5.95 1.54 -4.61
N ARG A 61 -5.27 0.45 -4.25
CA ARG A 61 -4.79 0.22 -2.88
C ARG A 61 -3.39 -0.36 -2.89
N ALA A 62 -2.67 -0.19 -1.77
CA ALA A 62 -1.40 -0.86 -1.55
C ALA A 62 -1.46 -1.59 -0.21
N ILE A 63 -0.70 -2.68 -0.11
CA ILE A 63 -0.63 -3.51 1.10
C ILE A 63 0.83 -3.66 1.49
N GLY A 64 1.10 -3.52 2.79
CA GLY A 64 2.41 -3.75 3.35
C GLY A 64 2.35 -4.57 4.62
N PHE A 65 3.50 -5.05 5.08
CA PHE A 65 3.61 -5.72 6.37
C PHE A 65 4.69 -5.06 7.20
N VAL A 66 4.51 -5.08 8.52
CA VAL A 66 5.48 -4.51 9.45
C VAL A 66 6.42 -5.61 9.94
N LYS A 67 7.72 -5.34 9.88
CA LYS A 67 8.75 -6.19 10.46
C LYS A 67 9.88 -5.29 10.97
N ASP A 68 10.25 -5.47 12.25
CA ASP A 68 11.32 -4.72 12.88
C ASP A 68 11.14 -3.20 12.74
N SER A 69 9.93 -2.72 12.96
CA SER A 69 9.55 -1.31 12.89
C SER A 69 9.65 -0.69 11.50
N VAL A 70 9.77 -1.51 10.47
CA VAL A 70 9.78 -1.06 9.07
C VAL A 70 8.55 -1.63 8.38
N LEU A 71 7.89 -0.80 7.56
CA LEU A 71 6.75 -1.28 6.77
C LEU A 71 7.22 -1.57 5.36
N TYR A 72 7.02 -2.81 4.93
CA TYR A 72 7.42 -3.28 3.60
C TYR A 72 6.18 -3.36 2.72
N TRP A 73 6.07 -2.44 1.76
CA TRP A 73 5.01 -2.46 0.77
C TRP A 73 5.31 -3.57 -0.24
N PHE A 74 4.44 -4.56 -0.31
CA PHE A 74 4.68 -5.73 -1.16
C PHE A 74 3.66 -5.90 -2.28
N TRP A 75 2.59 -5.11 -2.26
CA TRP A 75 1.54 -5.22 -3.26
C TRP A 75 0.88 -3.86 -3.54
N ILE A 76 0.52 -3.62 -4.81
CA ILE A 76 -0.26 -2.47 -5.23
C ILE A 76 -1.10 -2.89 -6.43
N GLY A 77 -2.34 -2.44 -6.50
CA GLY A 77 -3.24 -2.78 -7.60
C GLY A 77 -4.61 -2.17 -7.45
N ASN A 78 -5.52 -2.59 -8.33
CA ASN A 78 -6.89 -2.10 -8.30
C ASN A 78 -7.69 -2.73 -7.16
N HIS A 79 -8.88 -2.15 -6.90
CA HIS A 79 -9.72 -2.53 -5.78
C HIS A 79 -10.19 -3.99 -5.87
N ASP A 80 -10.54 -4.47 -7.05
CA ASP A 80 -11.03 -5.84 -7.21
C ASP A 80 -9.94 -6.85 -6.91
N ASP A 81 -8.73 -6.63 -7.40
CA ASP A 81 -7.57 -7.47 -7.10
C ASP A 81 -7.19 -7.38 -5.63
N TYR A 82 -7.33 -6.19 -5.03
CA TYR A 82 -7.10 -5.96 -3.61
C TYR A 82 -8.04 -6.82 -2.76
N GLU A 83 -9.35 -6.80 -3.04
CA GLU A 83 -10.31 -7.61 -2.31
C GLU A 83 -10.04 -9.10 -2.44
N ARG A 84 -9.65 -9.53 -3.64
CA ARG A 84 -9.31 -10.92 -3.89
C ARG A 84 -8.10 -11.36 -3.09
N LEU A 85 -7.06 -10.51 -3.05
CA LEU A 85 -5.85 -10.82 -2.29
C LEU A 85 -6.13 -10.86 -0.79
N LEU A 86 -6.93 -9.93 -0.27
CA LEU A 86 -7.29 -9.92 1.15
C LEU A 86 -7.98 -11.21 1.56
N SER A 87 -8.80 -11.79 0.69
CA SER A 87 -9.48 -13.05 1.00
C SER A 87 -8.51 -14.23 1.12
N GLU A 88 -7.29 -14.09 0.62
CA GLU A 88 -6.25 -15.11 0.66
C GLU A 88 -5.24 -14.90 1.80
N LEU A 89 -5.22 -13.74 2.39
CA LEU A 89 -4.33 -13.43 3.51
C LEU A 89 -4.96 -13.85 4.83
#